data_cd143cc82ab1885dbb3081b332b38904
#
_entry.id   cd143cc82ab1885dbb3081b332b38904
#
_cell.length_a   1.000
_cell.length_b   1.000
_cell.length_c   1.000
_cell.angle_alpha   90.00
_cell.angle_beta   90.00
_cell.angle_gamma   90.00
#
_symmetry.space_group_name_H-M   'P 1'
#
loop_
_entity.id
_entity.type
_entity.pdbx_description
1 polymer ?
#
loop_
_entity_poly.entity_id
_entity_poly.type
_entity_poly.pdbx_seq_one_letter_code
_entity_poly.pdbx_strand_id
1 'polypeptide(L)'
;YLFGVGCTVAGHLLFGWIAEGFWSALGLRALAGIGWAGTYMTGLKLLADRVDRRLMSRAVTGHAASIGVSGAASFACADLLDGLFGWRIAFVLVAGTAALAWLLVAWRVPAQERPAAPARPADGGSLYDFRPVLANRSAMAYALAYCVHTLEMNAIRGWGVAFLGYVALAAGGAPAVLAPTTVLTLLALAGTAASIAGNEASIRIGRRRLVTLAMAASALLAGSIGWLGTGSYLIAVGLVFLWGMVAWLDSSSLTAGSAGTADPARRGATLAIHSMLGYAGGFVGPLLVGFVLDLSGGMSTAGWSAAFASIAVLMLAALVVFSLIRPREIEGEHGDPASSRARPG
;
A
#
# COMPACT_ATOMS: atom_id res chain seq x y z
N TYR A 1 -7.30 -9.52 -16.72
CA TYR A 1 -7.91 -8.30 -16.16
C TYR A 1 -9.43 -8.50 -15.94
N LEU A 2 -10.24 -8.78 -16.99
CA LEU A 2 -11.71 -8.91 -16.87
C LEU A 2 -12.16 -9.94 -15.84
N PHE A 3 -11.48 -11.08 -15.73
CA PHE A 3 -11.74 -12.06 -14.68
C PHE A 3 -11.55 -11.45 -13.27
N GLY A 4 -10.45 -10.73 -13.06
CA GLY A 4 -10.19 -10.06 -11.77
C GLY A 4 -11.26 -9.03 -11.43
N VAL A 5 -11.64 -8.15 -12.38
CA VAL A 5 -12.74 -7.19 -12.15
C VAL A 5 -14.05 -7.92 -11.87
N GLY A 6 -14.35 -9.03 -12.57
CA GLY A 6 -15.53 -9.87 -12.32
C GLY A 6 -15.55 -10.42 -10.88
N CYS A 7 -14.41 -10.89 -10.36
CA CYS A 7 -14.29 -11.31 -8.96
C CYS A 7 -14.53 -10.14 -7.99
N THR A 8 -14.05 -8.93 -8.32
CA THR A 8 -14.31 -7.73 -7.50
C THR A 8 -15.80 -7.40 -7.48
N VAL A 9 -16.46 -7.38 -8.65
CA VAL A 9 -17.92 -7.14 -8.76
C VAL A 9 -18.69 -8.17 -7.92
N ALA A 10 -18.43 -9.46 -8.13
CA ALA A 10 -19.10 -10.52 -7.41
C ALA A 10 -18.85 -10.44 -5.90
N GLY A 11 -17.59 -10.23 -5.50
CA GLY A 11 -17.20 -10.12 -4.10
C GLY A 11 -17.90 -8.98 -3.36
N HIS A 12 -18.04 -7.81 -3.98
CA HIS A 12 -18.72 -6.67 -3.35
C HIS A 12 -20.25 -6.81 -3.41
N LEU A 13 -20.79 -7.22 -4.54
CA LEU A 13 -22.24 -7.40 -4.71
C LEU A 13 -22.79 -8.43 -3.72
N LEU A 14 -22.17 -9.60 -3.67
CA LEU A 14 -22.58 -10.67 -2.77
C LEU A 14 -22.30 -10.29 -1.30
N PHE A 15 -21.26 -9.51 -1.02
CA PHE A 15 -21.01 -9.03 0.35
C PHE A 15 -22.17 -8.18 0.85
N GLY A 16 -22.68 -7.27 0.05
CA GLY A 16 -23.86 -6.47 0.43
C GLY A 16 -25.12 -7.32 0.61
N TRP A 17 -25.27 -8.44 -0.10
CA TRP A 17 -26.48 -9.24 -0.05
C TRP A 17 -26.49 -10.35 0.99
N ILE A 18 -25.39 -11.12 1.10
CA ILE A 18 -25.37 -12.38 1.85
C ILE A 18 -24.33 -12.45 2.97
N ALA A 19 -23.56 -11.38 3.23
CA ALA A 19 -22.63 -11.40 4.34
C ALA A 19 -23.39 -11.28 5.68
N GLU A 20 -23.46 -12.39 6.44
CA GLU A 20 -24.17 -12.46 7.72
C GLU A 20 -23.28 -12.87 8.91
N GLY A 21 -22.02 -13.21 8.66
CA GLY A 21 -21.11 -13.61 9.72
C GLY A 21 -19.65 -13.66 9.24
N PHE A 22 -18.77 -14.00 10.15
CA PHE A 22 -17.33 -13.99 9.90
C PHE A 22 -16.92 -14.79 8.66
N TRP A 23 -17.41 -16.03 8.52
CA TRP A 23 -16.97 -16.91 7.42
C TRP A 23 -17.48 -16.48 6.06
N SER A 24 -18.75 -16.03 5.98
CA SER A 24 -19.29 -15.47 4.73
C SER A 24 -18.58 -14.18 4.34
N ALA A 25 -18.36 -13.28 5.30
CA ALA A 25 -17.61 -12.07 5.08
C ALA A 25 -16.16 -12.35 4.63
N LEU A 26 -15.46 -13.28 5.30
CA LEU A 26 -14.11 -13.67 4.95
C LEU A 26 -14.02 -14.23 3.53
N GLY A 27 -14.90 -15.16 3.17
CA GLY A 27 -14.90 -15.76 1.83
C GLY A 27 -15.15 -14.74 0.72
N LEU A 28 -16.10 -13.82 0.92
CA LEU A 28 -16.43 -12.77 -0.04
C LEU A 28 -15.34 -11.70 -0.13
N ARG A 29 -14.68 -11.37 0.99
CA ARG A 29 -13.50 -10.49 0.97
C ARG A 29 -12.30 -11.15 0.30
N ALA A 30 -12.11 -12.46 0.49
CA ALA A 30 -11.09 -13.21 -0.24
C ALA A 30 -11.34 -13.20 -1.76
N LEU A 31 -12.59 -13.36 -2.19
CA LEU A 31 -12.98 -13.24 -3.61
C LEU A 31 -12.66 -11.84 -4.17
N ALA A 32 -12.97 -10.77 -3.42
CA ALA A 32 -12.59 -9.41 -3.79
C ALA A 32 -11.06 -9.23 -3.83
N GLY A 33 -10.32 -9.89 -2.93
CA GLY A 33 -8.85 -9.92 -2.92
C GLY A 33 -8.26 -10.60 -4.17
N ILE A 34 -8.84 -11.71 -4.63
CA ILE A 34 -8.49 -12.33 -5.92
C ILE A 34 -8.73 -11.33 -7.05
N GLY A 35 -9.83 -10.59 -6.98
CA GLY A 35 -10.14 -9.50 -7.91
C GLY A 35 -9.05 -8.44 -7.94
N TRP A 36 -8.60 -7.97 -6.78
CA TRP A 36 -7.51 -7.00 -6.65
C TRP A 36 -6.20 -7.53 -7.27
N ALA A 37 -5.78 -8.73 -6.91
CA ALA A 37 -4.57 -9.35 -7.46
C ALA A 37 -4.65 -9.51 -8.99
N GLY A 38 -5.84 -9.82 -9.52
CA GLY A 38 -6.09 -9.97 -10.94
C GLY A 38 -6.26 -8.66 -11.72
N THR A 39 -6.29 -7.49 -11.06
CA THR A 39 -6.56 -6.20 -11.72
C THR A 39 -5.38 -5.25 -11.71
N TYR A 40 -4.72 -5.08 -10.58
CA TYR A 40 -3.71 -4.03 -10.44
C TYR A 40 -2.51 -4.24 -11.39
N MET A 41 -1.81 -5.37 -11.28
CA MET A 41 -0.63 -5.65 -12.12
C MET A 41 -1.00 -6.00 -13.57
N THR A 42 -2.11 -6.67 -13.78
CA THR A 42 -2.61 -6.97 -15.13
C THR A 42 -3.10 -5.71 -15.83
N GLY A 43 -3.67 -4.75 -15.09
CA GLY A 43 -4.06 -3.45 -15.60
C GLY A 43 -2.84 -2.61 -16.00
N LEU A 44 -1.80 -2.61 -15.20
CA LEU A 44 -0.53 -1.96 -15.53
C LEU A 44 0.09 -2.56 -16.80
N LYS A 45 0.09 -3.89 -16.92
CA LYS A 45 0.57 -4.57 -18.13
C LYS A 45 -0.27 -4.21 -19.34
N LEU A 46 -1.61 -4.27 -19.22
CA LEU A 46 -2.53 -3.90 -20.28
C LEU A 46 -2.29 -2.48 -20.81
N LEU A 47 -2.01 -1.56 -19.89
CA LEU A 47 -1.65 -0.17 -20.18
C LEU A 47 -0.29 -0.10 -20.89
N ALA A 48 0.71 -0.78 -20.36
CA ALA A 48 2.07 -0.79 -20.91
C ALA A 48 2.15 -1.37 -22.31
N ASP A 49 1.34 -2.38 -22.62
CA ASP A 49 1.29 -3.02 -23.94
C ASP A 49 0.61 -2.13 -25.02
N ARG A 50 -0.07 -1.04 -24.64
CA ARG A 50 -0.91 -0.22 -25.55
C ARG A 50 -0.52 1.24 -25.64
N VAL A 51 0.27 1.72 -24.70
CA VAL A 51 0.68 3.11 -24.64
C VAL A 51 2.01 3.31 -25.35
N ASP A 52 2.11 4.39 -26.13
CA ASP A 52 3.34 4.81 -26.78
C ASP A 52 4.46 4.95 -25.74
N ARG A 53 5.67 4.55 -26.09
CA ARG A 53 6.88 4.67 -25.22
C ARG A 53 7.08 6.07 -24.67
N ARG A 54 6.72 7.11 -25.43
CA ARG A 54 6.82 8.53 -25.01
C ARG A 54 5.88 8.87 -23.84
N LEU A 55 4.74 8.17 -23.75
CA LEU A 55 3.73 8.40 -22.71
C LEU A 55 3.80 7.36 -21.58
N MET A 56 4.66 6.35 -21.70
CA MET A 56 4.73 5.23 -20.76
C MET A 56 4.91 5.68 -19.32
N SER A 57 5.87 6.58 -19.06
CA SER A 57 6.12 7.10 -17.70
C SER A 57 4.89 7.77 -17.11
N ARG A 58 4.17 8.60 -17.90
CA ARG A 58 2.95 9.27 -17.45
C ARG A 58 1.81 8.28 -17.20
N ALA A 59 1.69 7.25 -18.04
CA ALA A 59 0.68 6.21 -17.89
C ALA A 59 0.90 5.37 -16.64
N VAL A 60 2.14 4.97 -16.36
CA VAL A 60 2.52 4.24 -15.14
C VAL A 60 2.28 5.09 -13.90
N THR A 61 2.67 6.36 -13.92
CA THR A 61 2.43 7.30 -12.81
C THR A 61 0.93 7.50 -12.56
N GLY A 62 0.13 7.66 -13.62
CA GLY A 62 -1.32 7.77 -13.51
C GLY A 62 -1.97 6.50 -12.93
N HIS A 63 -1.49 5.33 -13.37
CA HIS A 63 -1.96 4.06 -12.81
C HIS A 63 -1.61 3.92 -11.31
N ALA A 64 -0.40 4.27 -10.92
CA ALA A 64 0.00 4.25 -9.51
C ALA A 64 -0.79 5.26 -8.66
N ALA A 65 -1.03 6.46 -9.17
CA ALA A 65 -1.83 7.49 -8.50
C ALA A 65 -3.29 7.06 -8.28
N SER A 66 -3.82 6.14 -9.12
CA SER A 66 -5.19 5.62 -8.97
C SER A 66 -5.43 4.95 -7.62
N ILE A 67 -4.39 4.37 -6.98
CA ILE A 67 -4.50 3.75 -5.64
C ILE A 67 -4.90 4.81 -4.59
N GLY A 68 -4.23 5.96 -4.59
CA GLY A 68 -4.53 7.02 -3.62
C GLY A 68 -5.89 7.65 -3.87
N VAL A 69 -6.22 7.95 -5.15
CA VAL A 69 -7.52 8.52 -5.53
C VAL A 69 -8.65 7.55 -5.21
N SER A 70 -8.53 6.27 -5.56
CA SER A 70 -9.55 5.26 -5.25
C SER A 70 -9.68 5.02 -3.74
N GLY A 71 -8.57 5.07 -3.00
CA GLY A 71 -8.57 4.99 -1.55
C GLY A 71 -9.34 6.14 -0.91
N ALA A 72 -9.08 7.38 -1.35
CA ALA A 72 -9.81 8.56 -0.90
C ALA A 72 -11.30 8.48 -1.24
N ALA A 73 -11.64 8.13 -2.49
CA ALA A 73 -13.02 7.93 -2.92
C ALA A 73 -13.71 6.84 -2.12
N SER A 74 -13.00 5.75 -1.76
CA SER A 74 -13.54 4.66 -0.94
C SER A 74 -14.00 5.14 0.44
N PHE A 75 -13.19 5.94 1.14
CA PHE A 75 -13.59 6.49 2.45
C PHE A 75 -14.76 7.46 2.32
N ALA A 76 -14.71 8.41 1.38
CA ALA A 76 -15.77 9.39 1.17
C ALA A 76 -17.10 8.73 0.74
N CYS A 77 -17.04 7.78 -0.20
CA CYS A 77 -18.22 7.06 -0.65
C CYS A 77 -18.80 6.15 0.43
N ALA A 78 -17.94 5.46 1.21
CA ALA A 78 -18.41 4.61 2.30
C ALA A 78 -19.19 5.41 3.33
N ASP A 79 -18.66 6.56 3.77
CA ASP A 79 -19.31 7.45 4.74
C ASP A 79 -20.67 7.97 4.23
N LEU A 80 -20.66 8.51 2.99
CA LEU A 80 -21.86 9.07 2.37
C LEU A 80 -22.94 7.99 2.14
N LEU A 81 -22.55 6.86 1.55
CA LEU A 81 -23.51 5.84 1.15
C LEU A 81 -24.03 5.05 2.36
N ASP A 82 -23.20 4.83 3.38
CA ASP A 82 -23.63 4.20 4.62
C ASP A 82 -24.62 5.09 5.36
N GLY A 83 -24.37 6.39 5.46
CA GLY A 83 -25.27 7.36 6.07
C GLY A 83 -26.62 7.51 5.36
N LEU A 84 -26.65 7.35 4.02
CA LEU A 84 -27.89 7.48 3.24
C LEU A 84 -28.68 6.19 3.12
N PHE A 85 -28.00 5.03 2.93
CA PHE A 85 -28.62 3.78 2.51
C PHE A 85 -28.23 2.58 3.37
N GLY A 86 -27.30 2.74 4.29
CA GLY A 86 -26.70 1.67 5.05
C GLY A 86 -25.61 0.90 4.30
N TRP A 87 -24.74 0.22 5.04
CA TRP A 87 -23.53 -0.42 4.52
C TRP A 87 -23.79 -1.48 3.43
N ARG A 88 -24.92 -2.21 3.52
CA ARG A 88 -25.26 -3.25 2.54
C ARG A 88 -25.45 -2.65 1.14
N ILE A 89 -26.23 -1.58 1.05
CA ILE A 89 -26.49 -0.89 -0.22
C ILE A 89 -25.21 -0.17 -0.69
N ALA A 90 -24.40 0.37 0.21
CA ALA A 90 -23.11 0.97 -0.14
C ALA A 90 -22.23 -0.05 -0.89
N PHE A 91 -22.11 -1.29 -0.43
CA PHE A 91 -21.37 -2.34 -1.13
C PHE A 91 -21.94 -2.67 -2.51
N VAL A 92 -23.26 -2.73 -2.65
CA VAL A 92 -23.94 -2.98 -3.95
C VAL A 92 -23.65 -1.84 -4.93
N LEU A 93 -23.73 -0.58 -4.49
CA LEU A 93 -23.46 0.58 -5.34
C LEU A 93 -21.99 0.64 -5.79
N VAL A 94 -21.06 0.35 -4.88
CA VAL A 94 -19.64 0.26 -5.23
C VAL A 94 -19.37 -0.90 -6.19
N ALA A 95 -20.05 -2.05 -6.07
CA ALA A 95 -19.99 -3.11 -7.06
C ALA A 95 -20.45 -2.64 -8.46
N GLY A 96 -21.45 -1.74 -8.51
CA GLY A 96 -21.89 -1.11 -9.75
C GLY A 96 -20.80 -0.31 -10.47
N THR A 97 -19.96 0.42 -9.73
CA THR A 97 -18.83 1.14 -10.33
C THR A 97 -17.79 0.19 -10.93
N ALA A 98 -17.50 -0.93 -10.25
CA ALA A 98 -16.61 -1.97 -10.76
C ALA A 98 -17.22 -2.67 -12.00
N ALA A 99 -18.54 -2.92 -12.01
CA ALA A 99 -19.25 -3.48 -13.16
C ALA A 99 -19.19 -2.53 -14.36
N LEU A 100 -19.35 -1.24 -14.14
CA LEU A 100 -19.19 -0.23 -15.21
C LEU A 100 -17.77 -0.25 -15.79
N ALA A 101 -16.75 -0.32 -14.94
CA ALA A 101 -15.36 -0.45 -15.37
C ALA A 101 -15.15 -1.74 -16.18
N TRP A 102 -15.73 -2.86 -15.74
CA TRP A 102 -15.72 -4.13 -16.48
C TRP A 102 -16.31 -4.00 -17.87
N LEU A 103 -17.51 -3.42 -17.99
CA LEU A 103 -18.21 -3.18 -19.26
C LEU A 103 -17.39 -2.27 -20.19
N LEU A 104 -16.85 -1.17 -19.67
CA LEU A 104 -16.04 -0.24 -20.46
C LEU A 104 -14.78 -0.92 -21.03
N VAL A 105 -14.09 -1.72 -20.23
CA VAL A 105 -12.90 -2.45 -20.69
C VAL A 105 -13.29 -3.54 -21.67
N ALA A 106 -14.35 -4.30 -21.39
CA ALA A 106 -14.83 -5.35 -22.31
C ALA A 106 -15.25 -4.79 -23.68
N TRP A 107 -15.81 -3.58 -23.69
CA TRP A 107 -16.26 -2.93 -24.92
C TRP A 107 -15.13 -2.24 -25.70
N ARG A 108 -14.26 -1.50 -24.98
CA ARG A 108 -13.27 -0.62 -25.62
C ARG A 108 -11.91 -1.25 -25.85
N VAL A 109 -11.59 -2.31 -25.12
CA VAL A 109 -10.28 -2.93 -25.18
C VAL A 109 -10.35 -4.22 -26.00
N PRO A 110 -9.83 -4.24 -27.24
CA PRO A 110 -9.83 -5.44 -28.07
C PRO A 110 -9.09 -6.60 -27.35
N ALA A 111 -9.55 -7.82 -27.60
CA ALA A 111 -8.83 -9.00 -27.14
C ALA A 111 -7.41 -9.00 -27.72
N GLN A 112 -6.42 -9.20 -26.84
CA GLN A 112 -5.04 -9.29 -27.27
C GLN A 112 -4.77 -10.71 -27.76
N GLU A 113 -4.10 -10.84 -28.91
CA GLU A 113 -3.54 -12.12 -29.31
C GLU A 113 -2.62 -12.64 -28.21
N ARG A 114 -2.66 -13.95 -27.95
CA ARG A 114 -1.82 -14.54 -26.90
C ARG A 114 -0.37 -14.14 -27.14
N PRO A 115 0.31 -13.52 -26.17
CA PRO A 115 1.73 -13.27 -26.30
C PRO A 115 2.45 -14.59 -26.61
N ALA A 116 3.48 -14.55 -27.42
CA ALA A 116 4.40 -15.67 -27.54
C ALA A 116 4.82 -16.11 -26.13
N ALA A 117 4.97 -17.43 -25.94
CA ALA A 117 5.38 -17.97 -24.64
C ALA A 117 6.59 -17.17 -24.10
N PRO A 118 6.61 -16.82 -22.80
CA PRO A 118 7.71 -16.05 -22.26
C PRO A 118 9.04 -16.73 -22.61
N ALA A 119 9.98 -15.95 -23.14
CA ALA A 119 11.30 -16.45 -23.46
C ALA A 119 11.87 -17.11 -22.19
N ARG A 120 12.38 -18.35 -22.34
CA ARG A 120 13.09 -19.01 -21.24
C ARG A 120 14.24 -18.11 -20.80
N PRO A 121 14.55 -18.09 -19.48
CA PRO A 121 15.73 -17.39 -19.01
C PRO A 121 16.95 -17.80 -19.85
N ALA A 122 17.79 -16.85 -20.23
CA ALA A 122 18.96 -17.09 -21.10
C ALA A 122 19.95 -18.11 -20.48
N ASP A 123 19.89 -18.30 -19.16
CA ASP A 123 20.69 -19.26 -18.38
C ASP A 123 20.05 -20.66 -18.29
N GLY A 124 18.97 -20.93 -19.02
CA GLY A 124 18.26 -22.23 -19.00
C GLY A 124 17.54 -22.54 -17.68
N GLY A 125 17.52 -21.60 -16.72
CA GLY A 125 16.90 -21.79 -15.41
C GLY A 125 15.37 -21.88 -15.48
N SER A 126 14.77 -22.49 -14.46
CA SER A 126 13.32 -22.51 -14.31
C SER A 126 12.79 -21.10 -13.99
N LEU A 127 11.65 -20.72 -14.59
CA LEU A 127 10.91 -19.50 -14.25
C LEU A 127 10.47 -19.45 -12.78
N TYR A 128 10.38 -20.61 -12.11
CA TYR A 128 9.99 -20.78 -10.71
C TYR A 128 11.18 -20.92 -9.75
N ASP A 129 12.43 -20.79 -10.25
CA ASP A 129 13.59 -20.75 -9.36
C ASP A 129 13.82 -19.35 -8.80
N PHE A 130 13.31 -19.11 -7.60
CA PHE A 130 13.46 -17.84 -6.89
C PHE A 130 14.75 -17.74 -6.05
N ARG A 131 15.57 -18.79 -5.97
CA ARG A 131 16.82 -18.78 -5.17
C ARG A 131 17.76 -17.63 -5.52
N PRO A 132 18.03 -17.31 -6.80
CA PRO A 132 18.89 -16.19 -7.16
C PRO A 132 18.28 -14.83 -6.79
N VAL A 133 16.94 -14.70 -6.79
CA VAL A 133 16.25 -13.50 -6.34
C VAL A 133 16.44 -13.31 -4.84
N LEU A 134 16.22 -14.37 -4.05
CA LEU A 134 16.39 -14.36 -2.60
C LEU A 134 17.85 -14.13 -2.19
N ALA A 135 18.82 -14.55 -3.01
CA ALA A 135 20.23 -14.29 -2.80
C ALA A 135 20.65 -12.82 -3.06
N ASN A 136 19.83 -12.05 -3.79
CA ASN A 136 20.11 -10.63 -4.03
C ASN A 136 19.79 -9.78 -2.79
N ARG A 137 20.78 -9.60 -1.92
CA ARG A 137 20.64 -8.91 -0.64
C ARG A 137 20.06 -7.49 -0.76
N SER A 138 20.46 -6.73 -1.81
CA SER A 138 19.96 -5.36 -1.99
C SER A 138 18.48 -5.32 -2.35
N ALA A 139 18.06 -6.08 -3.37
CA ALA A 139 16.67 -6.15 -3.78
C ALA A 139 15.79 -6.69 -2.65
N MET A 140 16.27 -7.71 -1.89
CA MET A 140 15.54 -8.27 -0.77
C MET A 140 15.46 -7.32 0.43
N ALA A 141 16.48 -6.50 0.68
CA ALA A 141 16.38 -5.48 1.74
C ALA A 141 15.26 -4.47 1.45
N TYR A 142 15.17 -3.97 0.21
CA TYR A 142 14.06 -3.11 -0.19
C TYR A 142 12.71 -3.84 -0.14
N ALA A 143 12.64 -5.10 -0.54
CA ALA A 143 11.40 -5.87 -0.52
C ALA A 143 10.92 -6.19 0.93
N LEU A 144 11.82 -6.50 1.85
CA LEU A 144 11.50 -6.70 3.27
C LEU A 144 11.07 -5.39 3.94
N ALA A 145 11.76 -4.28 3.67
CA ALA A 145 11.34 -2.97 4.15
C ALA A 145 9.94 -2.61 3.60
N TYR A 146 9.65 -2.94 2.33
CA TYR A 146 8.33 -2.77 1.74
C TYR A 146 7.25 -3.63 2.41
N CYS A 147 7.57 -4.84 2.85
CA CYS A 147 6.65 -5.68 3.62
C CYS A 147 6.17 -4.96 4.90
N VAL A 148 7.10 -4.40 5.66
CA VAL A 148 6.76 -3.69 6.91
C VAL A 148 6.11 -2.33 6.62
N HIS A 149 6.53 -1.63 5.57
CA HIS A 149 5.87 -0.43 5.09
C HIS A 149 4.38 -0.68 4.76
N THR A 150 4.08 -1.75 4.01
CA THR A 150 2.68 -2.09 3.68
C THR A 150 1.89 -2.59 4.89
N LEU A 151 2.53 -3.26 5.84
CA LEU A 151 1.95 -3.61 7.13
C LEU A 151 1.47 -2.36 7.87
N GLU A 152 2.33 -1.38 8.04
CA GLU A 152 2.04 -0.10 8.66
C GLU A 152 0.94 0.66 7.93
N MET A 153 1.08 0.83 6.61
CA MET A 153 0.12 1.56 5.79
C MET A 153 -1.28 0.95 5.88
N ASN A 154 -1.41 -0.37 5.84
CA ASN A 154 -2.70 -1.03 5.94
C ASN A 154 -3.24 -1.06 7.37
N ALA A 155 -2.39 -1.05 8.40
CA ALA A 155 -2.83 -0.85 9.78
C ALA A 155 -3.47 0.54 9.97
N ILE A 156 -2.86 1.61 9.46
CA ILE A 156 -3.44 2.96 9.47
C ILE A 156 -4.77 2.99 8.71
N ARG A 157 -4.83 2.40 7.52
CA ARG A 157 -6.04 2.38 6.69
C ARG A 157 -7.17 1.56 7.31
N GLY A 158 -6.86 0.44 7.95
CA GLY A 158 -7.83 -0.45 8.56
C GLY A 158 -8.38 0.07 9.90
N TRP A 159 -7.54 0.72 10.68
CA TRP A 159 -7.86 1.09 12.06
C TRP A 159 -7.89 2.61 12.33
N GLY A 160 -7.44 3.43 11.40
CA GLY A 160 -7.37 4.88 11.59
C GLY A 160 -8.74 5.52 11.85
N VAL A 161 -9.79 5.08 11.14
CA VAL A 161 -11.16 5.55 11.41
C VAL A 161 -11.64 5.12 12.80
N ALA A 162 -11.39 3.87 13.19
CA ALA A 162 -11.77 3.35 14.51
C ALA A 162 -11.00 4.06 15.64
N PHE A 163 -9.70 4.29 15.48
CA PHE A 163 -8.90 5.04 16.45
C PHE A 163 -9.39 6.47 16.62
N LEU A 164 -9.58 7.20 15.51
CA LEU A 164 -10.11 8.56 15.56
C LEU A 164 -11.52 8.61 16.12
N GLY A 165 -12.36 7.62 15.78
CA GLY A 165 -13.71 7.47 16.35
C GLY A 165 -13.67 7.25 17.86
N TYR A 166 -12.79 6.40 18.36
CA TYR A 166 -12.56 6.20 19.79
C TYR A 166 -12.20 7.50 20.50
N VAL A 167 -11.23 8.25 19.97
CA VAL A 167 -10.81 9.53 20.58
C VAL A 167 -11.90 10.58 20.46
N ALA A 168 -12.64 10.62 19.35
CA ALA A 168 -13.76 11.54 19.18
C ALA A 168 -14.87 11.32 20.22
N LEU A 169 -15.24 10.06 20.48
CA LEU A 169 -16.23 9.73 21.50
C LEU A 169 -15.80 10.20 22.90
N ALA A 170 -14.53 9.98 23.25
CA ALA A 170 -13.97 10.45 24.52
C ALA A 170 -13.92 11.99 24.62
N ALA A 171 -13.82 12.69 23.51
CA ALA A 171 -13.79 14.16 23.44
C ALA A 171 -15.19 14.81 23.32
N GLY A 172 -16.28 14.03 23.36
CA GLY A 172 -17.65 14.54 23.19
C GLY A 172 -18.09 14.75 21.74
N GLY A 173 -17.34 14.23 20.77
CA GLY A 173 -17.64 14.27 19.35
C GLY A 173 -16.48 14.82 18.50
N ALA A 174 -16.55 14.57 17.19
CA ALA A 174 -15.61 15.13 16.21
C ALA A 174 -16.25 16.33 15.51
N PRO A 175 -15.47 17.40 15.22
CA PRO A 175 -15.94 18.44 14.29
C PRO A 175 -16.27 17.84 12.93
N ALA A 176 -17.39 18.22 12.31
CA ALA A 176 -17.83 17.66 11.01
C ALA A 176 -16.74 17.74 9.91
N VAL A 177 -15.98 18.84 9.89
CA VAL A 177 -14.86 19.05 8.93
C VAL A 177 -13.70 18.07 9.16
N LEU A 178 -13.56 17.55 10.36
CA LEU A 178 -12.51 16.61 10.76
C LEU A 178 -13.09 15.25 11.17
N ALA A 179 -14.22 14.84 10.59
CA ALA A 179 -14.74 13.49 10.80
C ALA A 179 -13.66 12.45 10.47
N PRO A 180 -13.59 11.31 11.20
CA PRO A 180 -12.56 10.28 10.98
C PRO A 180 -12.39 9.87 9.52
N THR A 181 -13.49 9.67 8.81
CA THR A 181 -13.52 9.34 7.37
C THR A 181 -12.97 10.46 6.50
N THR A 182 -13.30 11.72 6.80
CA THR A 182 -12.75 12.90 6.11
C THR A 182 -11.23 12.97 6.28
N VAL A 183 -10.72 12.74 7.49
CA VAL A 183 -9.27 12.74 7.75
C VAL A 183 -8.58 11.67 6.93
N LEU A 184 -9.10 10.44 6.89
CA LEU A 184 -8.52 9.34 6.09
C LEU A 184 -8.65 9.59 4.58
N THR A 185 -9.72 10.22 4.13
CA THR A 185 -9.90 10.66 2.73
C THR A 185 -8.80 11.64 2.33
N LEU A 186 -8.61 12.68 3.12
CA LEU A 186 -7.56 13.69 2.88
C LEU A 186 -6.16 13.09 2.97
N LEU A 187 -5.94 12.18 3.93
CA LEU A 187 -4.68 11.48 4.07
C LEU A 187 -4.36 10.62 2.84
N ALA A 188 -5.35 9.93 2.26
CA ALA A 188 -5.12 9.11 1.06
C ALA A 188 -4.68 9.97 -0.15
N LEU A 189 -5.27 11.15 -0.32
CA LEU A 189 -4.86 12.11 -1.36
C LEU A 189 -3.47 12.68 -1.10
N ALA A 190 -3.25 13.19 0.12
CA ALA A 190 -1.97 13.78 0.53
C ALA A 190 -0.85 12.72 0.52
N GLY A 191 -1.12 11.49 0.93
CA GLY A 191 -0.18 10.38 0.88
C GLY A 191 0.30 10.06 -0.53
N THR A 192 -0.58 10.16 -1.53
CA THR A 192 -0.17 10.01 -2.93
C THR A 192 0.87 11.07 -3.32
N ALA A 193 0.63 12.33 -2.95
CA ALA A 193 1.58 13.41 -3.18
C ALA A 193 2.89 13.18 -2.41
N ALA A 194 2.81 12.71 -1.15
CA ALA A 194 3.98 12.37 -0.34
C ALA A 194 4.83 11.26 -0.98
N SER A 195 4.20 10.22 -1.53
CA SER A 195 4.92 9.15 -2.22
C SER A 195 5.69 9.64 -3.46
N ILE A 196 5.09 10.56 -4.24
CA ILE A 196 5.75 11.17 -5.39
C ILE A 196 6.92 12.05 -4.93
N ALA A 197 6.68 12.92 -3.95
CA ALA A 197 7.70 13.82 -3.40
C ALA A 197 8.85 13.03 -2.76
N GLY A 198 8.55 11.93 -2.07
CA GLY A 198 9.53 11.06 -1.46
C GLY A 198 10.44 10.37 -2.47
N ASN A 199 9.88 9.91 -3.60
CA ASN A 199 10.71 9.34 -4.66
C ASN A 199 11.65 10.40 -5.26
N GLU A 200 11.14 11.62 -5.52
CA GLU A 200 11.98 12.71 -6.01
C GLU A 200 13.05 13.12 -5.00
N ALA A 201 12.71 13.16 -3.71
CA ALA A 201 13.68 13.41 -2.65
C ALA A 201 14.74 12.29 -2.59
N SER A 202 14.35 11.02 -2.77
CA SER A 202 15.27 9.88 -2.75
C SER A 202 16.34 9.95 -3.85
N ILE A 203 15.97 10.43 -5.04
CA ILE A 203 16.89 10.66 -6.15
C ILE A 203 17.96 11.70 -5.79
N ARG A 204 17.57 12.72 -5.00
CA ARG A 204 18.45 13.85 -4.64
C ARG A 204 19.32 13.61 -3.42
N ILE A 205 18.80 12.96 -2.38
CA ILE A 205 19.51 12.79 -1.10
C ILE A 205 20.05 11.37 -0.88
N GLY A 206 19.78 10.44 -1.80
CA GLY A 206 20.06 9.02 -1.71
C GLY A 206 18.86 8.22 -1.16
N ARG A 207 18.52 7.18 -1.87
CA ARG A 207 17.35 6.33 -1.61
C ARG A 207 17.43 5.65 -0.24
N ARG A 208 18.59 5.06 0.06
CA ARG A 208 18.83 4.43 1.36
C ARG A 208 18.65 5.42 2.51
N ARG A 209 19.14 6.66 2.36
CA ARG A 209 19.01 7.70 3.40
C ARG A 209 17.56 8.08 3.61
N LEU A 210 16.81 8.33 2.52
CA LEU A 210 15.39 8.66 2.63
C LEU A 210 14.61 7.56 3.33
N VAL A 211 14.76 6.29 2.88
CA VAL A 211 14.06 5.14 3.48
C VAL A 211 14.40 5.00 4.96
N THR A 212 15.69 5.12 5.33
CA THR A 212 16.10 5.07 6.75
C THR A 212 15.42 6.15 7.58
N LEU A 213 15.39 7.39 7.09
CA LEU A 213 14.76 8.51 7.79
C LEU A 213 13.24 8.34 7.90
N ALA A 214 12.58 7.92 6.82
CA ALA A 214 11.14 7.66 6.82
C ALA A 214 10.78 6.54 7.80
N MET A 215 11.47 5.41 7.77
CA MET A 215 11.24 4.29 8.70
C MET A 215 11.48 4.70 10.17
N ALA A 216 12.53 5.48 10.45
CA ALA A 216 12.81 5.95 11.81
C ALA A 216 11.73 6.91 12.31
N ALA A 217 11.33 7.87 11.49
CA ALA A 217 10.26 8.81 11.83
C ALA A 217 8.91 8.10 11.99
N SER A 218 8.62 7.12 11.13
CA SER A 218 7.42 6.30 11.20
C SER A 218 7.35 5.48 12.49
N ALA A 219 8.46 4.83 12.87
CA ALA A 219 8.55 4.08 14.13
C ALA A 219 8.32 4.98 15.36
N LEU A 220 8.87 6.20 15.35
CA LEU A 220 8.67 7.17 16.41
C LEU A 220 7.20 7.59 16.52
N LEU A 221 6.57 7.91 15.39
CA LEU A 221 5.16 8.31 15.34
C LEU A 221 4.24 7.17 15.76
N ALA A 222 4.44 5.97 15.22
CA ALA A 222 3.68 4.79 15.61
C ALA A 222 3.82 4.49 17.11
N GLY A 223 5.03 4.59 17.67
CA GLY A 223 5.28 4.37 19.10
C GLY A 223 4.66 5.40 20.03
N SER A 224 4.39 6.61 19.54
CA SER A 224 3.87 7.71 20.35
C SER A 224 2.37 7.98 20.21
N ILE A 225 1.78 7.66 19.06
CA ILE A 225 0.43 8.10 18.70
C ILE A 225 -0.67 7.53 19.61
N GLY A 226 -0.55 6.27 20.04
CA GLY A 226 -1.55 5.64 20.89
C GLY A 226 -1.66 6.31 22.27
N TRP A 227 -0.57 6.84 22.76
CA TRP A 227 -0.52 7.52 24.05
C TRP A 227 -0.81 9.01 23.93
N LEU A 228 -0.12 9.73 23.04
CA LEU A 228 -0.29 11.17 22.86
C LEU A 228 -1.63 11.52 22.21
N GLY A 229 -2.06 10.71 21.22
CA GLY A 229 -3.27 10.97 20.44
C GLY A 229 -4.55 10.79 21.24
N THR A 230 -4.58 9.87 22.22
CA THR A 230 -5.78 9.64 23.04
C THR A 230 -6.11 10.80 23.99
N GLY A 231 -5.21 11.73 24.21
CA GLY A 231 -5.44 12.91 25.08
C GLY A 231 -6.23 14.04 24.43
N SER A 232 -6.29 14.10 23.09
CA SER A 232 -7.00 15.17 22.35
C SER A 232 -7.29 14.75 20.93
N TYR A 233 -8.52 15.00 20.47
CA TYR A 233 -8.92 14.69 19.10
C TYR A 233 -8.07 15.40 18.04
N LEU A 234 -7.77 16.68 18.24
CA LEU A 234 -6.92 17.43 17.30
C LEU A 234 -5.49 16.89 17.25
N ILE A 235 -4.95 16.48 18.39
CA ILE A 235 -3.63 15.81 18.45
C ILE A 235 -3.69 14.48 17.72
N ALA A 236 -4.74 13.66 17.94
CA ALA A 236 -4.93 12.41 17.24
C ALA A 236 -4.97 12.61 15.71
N VAL A 237 -5.78 13.56 15.24
CA VAL A 237 -5.86 13.91 13.80
C VAL A 237 -4.49 14.32 13.26
N GLY A 238 -3.80 15.23 13.93
CA GLY A 238 -2.47 15.69 13.49
C GLY A 238 -1.45 14.56 13.44
N LEU A 239 -1.43 13.67 14.45
CA LEU A 239 -0.52 12.55 14.50
C LEU A 239 -0.86 11.46 13.47
N VAL A 240 -2.14 11.12 13.26
CA VAL A 240 -2.56 10.18 12.20
C VAL A 240 -2.17 10.71 10.83
N PHE A 241 -2.42 12.00 10.59
CA PHE A 241 -2.08 12.63 9.32
C PHE A 241 -0.58 12.65 9.07
N LEU A 242 0.20 13.08 10.07
CA LEU A 242 1.66 13.12 9.99
C LEU A 242 2.26 11.72 9.81
N TRP A 243 1.80 10.75 10.62
CA TRP A 243 2.25 9.37 10.51
C TRP A 243 1.94 8.78 9.14
N GLY A 244 0.71 8.96 8.64
CA GLY A 244 0.35 8.50 7.32
C GLY A 244 1.16 9.15 6.20
N MET A 245 1.43 10.47 6.28
CA MET A 245 2.29 11.16 5.31
C MET A 245 3.71 10.58 5.29
N VAL A 246 4.29 10.33 6.47
CA VAL A 246 5.62 9.74 6.59
C VAL A 246 5.64 8.30 6.09
N ALA A 247 4.61 7.51 6.41
CA ALA A 247 4.47 6.15 5.91
C ALA A 247 4.38 6.08 4.38
N TRP A 248 3.76 7.06 3.72
CA TRP A 248 3.71 7.11 2.26
C TRP A 248 5.03 7.58 1.60
N LEU A 249 5.89 8.27 2.35
CA LEU A 249 7.06 8.96 1.79
C LEU A 249 8.06 8.01 1.12
N ASP A 250 8.24 6.80 1.63
CA ASP A 250 9.19 5.81 1.12
C ASP A 250 8.58 4.78 0.16
N SER A 251 7.26 4.76 -0.01
CA SER A 251 6.52 3.76 -0.79
C SER A 251 7.09 3.54 -2.21
N SER A 252 7.15 4.61 -3.00
CA SER A 252 7.70 4.55 -4.36
C SER A 252 9.19 4.26 -4.37
N SER A 253 9.91 4.74 -3.35
CA SER A 253 11.36 4.54 -3.20
C SER A 253 11.70 3.08 -2.93
N LEU A 254 10.93 2.38 -2.12
CA LEU A 254 11.13 0.96 -1.82
C LEU A 254 10.90 0.09 -3.07
N THR A 255 9.83 0.39 -3.82
CA THR A 255 9.54 -0.34 -5.07
C THR A 255 10.61 -0.10 -6.14
N ALA A 256 11.00 1.16 -6.34
CA ALA A 256 12.06 1.51 -7.28
C ALA A 256 13.42 0.91 -6.87
N GLY A 257 13.73 0.93 -5.56
CA GLY A 257 14.94 0.31 -5.01
C GLY A 257 15.00 -1.19 -5.27
N SER A 258 13.93 -1.92 -5.03
CA SER A 258 13.84 -3.35 -5.33
C SER A 258 14.01 -3.64 -6.83
N ALA A 259 13.31 -2.89 -7.69
CA ALA A 259 13.38 -3.04 -9.14
C ALA A 259 14.74 -2.64 -9.73
N GLY A 260 15.33 -1.54 -9.24
CA GLY A 260 16.58 -0.98 -9.76
C GLY A 260 17.81 -1.77 -9.35
N THR A 261 17.77 -2.45 -8.20
CA THR A 261 18.88 -3.32 -7.74
C THR A 261 18.71 -4.79 -8.12
N ALA A 262 17.60 -5.14 -8.80
CA ALA A 262 17.35 -6.48 -9.31
C ALA A 262 18.31 -6.84 -10.46
N ASP A 263 18.62 -8.13 -10.59
CA ASP A 263 19.21 -8.66 -11.80
C ASP A 263 18.26 -8.39 -12.99
N PRO A 264 18.73 -7.75 -14.08
CA PRO A 264 17.89 -7.46 -15.25
C PRO A 264 17.16 -8.70 -15.79
N ALA A 265 17.82 -9.86 -15.84
CA ALA A 265 17.24 -11.12 -16.31
C ALA A 265 16.15 -11.66 -15.38
N ARG A 266 16.13 -11.24 -14.12
CA ARG A 266 15.22 -11.74 -13.06
C ARG A 266 14.35 -10.64 -12.43
N ARG A 267 14.33 -9.45 -13.03
CA ARG A 267 13.58 -8.30 -12.50
C ARG A 267 12.09 -8.61 -12.28
N GLY A 268 11.47 -9.34 -13.20
CA GLY A 268 10.06 -9.75 -13.06
C GLY A 268 9.84 -10.66 -11.84
N ALA A 269 10.72 -11.64 -11.61
CA ALA A 269 10.65 -12.52 -10.44
C ALA A 269 10.93 -11.74 -9.12
N THR A 270 11.86 -10.77 -9.15
CA THR A 270 12.13 -9.88 -8.02
C THR A 270 10.91 -9.06 -7.65
N LEU A 271 10.23 -8.47 -8.63
CA LEU A 271 8.99 -7.69 -8.39
C LEU A 271 7.83 -8.59 -7.95
N ALA A 272 7.78 -9.85 -8.37
CA ALA A 272 6.80 -10.80 -7.87
C ALA A 272 7.00 -11.07 -6.36
N ILE A 273 8.23 -11.35 -5.92
CA ILE A 273 8.56 -11.51 -4.48
C ILE A 273 8.29 -10.22 -3.70
N HIS A 274 8.68 -9.07 -4.24
CA HIS A 274 8.38 -7.76 -3.64
C HIS A 274 6.88 -7.56 -3.41
N SER A 275 6.05 -7.87 -4.42
CA SER A 275 4.59 -7.76 -4.31
C SER A 275 4.00 -8.77 -3.32
N MET A 276 4.48 -10.01 -3.33
CA MET A 276 4.04 -11.04 -2.37
C MET A 276 4.32 -10.62 -0.93
N LEU A 277 5.51 -10.12 -0.65
CA LEU A 277 5.89 -9.59 0.67
C LEU A 277 5.04 -8.37 1.04
N GLY A 278 4.79 -7.46 0.10
CA GLY A 278 3.90 -6.33 0.30
C GLY A 278 2.48 -6.76 0.67
N TYR A 279 1.90 -7.71 -0.05
CA TYR A 279 0.55 -8.23 0.29
C TYR A 279 0.54 -8.96 1.63
N ALA A 280 1.59 -9.72 1.97
CA ALA A 280 1.71 -10.35 3.26
C ALA A 280 1.75 -9.31 4.39
N GLY A 281 2.55 -8.26 4.26
CA GLY A 281 2.57 -7.14 5.21
C GLY A 281 1.21 -6.49 5.34
N GLY A 282 0.57 -6.16 4.21
CA GLY A 282 -0.76 -5.54 4.19
C GLY A 282 -1.86 -6.39 4.82
N PHE A 283 -1.73 -7.72 4.77
CA PHE A 283 -2.62 -8.66 5.46
C PHE A 283 -2.35 -8.69 6.97
N VAL A 284 -1.08 -8.79 7.36
CA VAL A 284 -0.69 -8.91 8.77
C VAL A 284 -0.96 -7.64 9.57
N GLY A 285 -0.79 -6.45 8.97
CA GLY A 285 -0.91 -5.18 9.68
C GLY A 285 -2.24 -4.99 10.43
N PRO A 286 -3.38 -5.01 9.74
CA PRO A 286 -4.68 -4.87 10.41
C PRO A 286 -4.96 -5.98 11.43
N LEU A 287 -4.53 -7.22 11.15
CA LEU A 287 -4.69 -8.35 12.08
C LEU A 287 -3.88 -8.15 13.34
N LEU A 288 -2.65 -7.68 13.23
CA LEU A 288 -1.78 -7.41 14.37
C LEU A 288 -2.40 -6.37 15.31
N VAL A 289 -2.91 -5.26 14.75
CA VAL A 289 -3.59 -4.23 15.55
C VAL A 289 -4.81 -4.81 16.27
N GLY A 290 -5.68 -5.53 15.57
CA GLY A 290 -6.85 -6.17 16.18
C GLY A 290 -6.48 -7.16 17.28
N PHE A 291 -5.52 -8.04 17.01
CA PHE A 291 -5.03 -9.03 17.96
C PHE A 291 -4.44 -8.39 19.23
N VAL A 292 -3.63 -7.34 19.08
CA VAL A 292 -3.06 -6.63 20.23
C VAL A 292 -4.13 -5.87 21.01
N LEU A 293 -5.13 -5.27 20.35
CA LEU A 293 -6.27 -4.66 21.02
C LEU A 293 -7.04 -5.68 21.85
N ASP A 294 -7.33 -6.86 21.29
CA ASP A 294 -8.04 -7.94 22.00
C ASP A 294 -7.26 -8.41 23.23
N LEU A 295 -5.95 -8.63 23.09
CA LEU A 295 -5.09 -9.00 24.23
C LEU A 295 -4.99 -7.91 25.31
N SER A 296 -5.15 -6.65 24.92
CA SER A 296 -5.08 -5.50 25.82
C SER A 296 -6.42 -5.13 26.46
N GLY A 297 -7.45 -5.94 26.25
CA GLY A 297 -8.80 -5.71 26.82
C GLY A 297 -9.65 -4.74 26.00
N GLY A 298 -9.35 -4.51 24.73
CA GLY A 298 -10.14 -3.72 23.80
C GLY A 298 -9.64 -2.30 23.58
N MET A 299 -10.52 -1.43 23.05
CA MET A 299 -10.20 -0.05 22.69
C MET A 299 -10.07 0.82 23.94
N SER A 300 -8.86 0.98 24.42
CA SER A 300 -8.46 1.84 25.53
C SER A 300 -7.18 2.59 25.17
N THR A 301 -6.79 3.61 25.94
CA THR A 301 -5.49 4.27 25.75
C THR A 301 -4.33 3.27 25.80
N ALA A 302 -4.36 2.32 26.73
CA ALA A 302 -3.35 1.27 26.83
C ALA A 302 -3.39 0.33 25.63
N GLY A 303 -4.59 -0.09 25.20
CA GLY A 303 -4.79 -0.95 24.02
C GLY A 303 -4.27 -0.32 22.74
N TRP A 304 -4.64 0.93 22.46
CA TRP A 304 -4.15 1.65 21.29
C TRP A 304 -2.65 1.90 21.34
N SER A 305 -2.11 2.23 22.54
CA SER A 305 -0.66 2.39 22.72
C SER A 305 0.09 1.10 22.43
N ALA A 306 -0.37 -0.04 22.96
CA ALA A 306 0.24 -1.34 22.71
C ALA A 306 0.13 -1.75 21.22
N ALA A 307 -1.05 -1.54 20.60
CA ALA A 307 -1.29 -1.89 19.21
C ALA A 307 -0.37 -1.12 18.26
N PHE A 308 -0.26 0.19 18.40
CA PHE A 308 0.61 0.98 17.54
C PHE A 308 2.09 0.82 17.89
N ALA A 309 2.44 0.59 19.16
CA ALA A 309 3.81 0.24 19.55
C ALA A 309 4.28 -1.08 18.94
N SER A 310 3.40 -2.06 18.73
CA SER A 310 3.74 -3.31 18.04
C SER A 310 4.18 -3.07 16.59
N ILE A 311 3.55 -2.11 15.90
CA ILE A 311 3.97 -1.68 14.55
C ILE A 311 5.33 -0.98 14.62
N ALA A 312 5.53 -0.10 15.60
CA ALA A 312 6.80 0.58 15.81
C ALA A 312 7.96 -0.41 16.01
N VAL A 313 7.75 -1.46 16.79
CA VAL A 313 8.75 -2.52 17.02
C VAL A 313 9.13 -3.23 15.72
N LEU A 314 8.13 -3.60 14.90
CA LEU A 314 8.39 -4.24 13.60
C LEU A 314 9.09 -3.29 12.63
N MET A 315 8.71 -2.00 12.64
CA MET A 315 9.39 -0.98 11.83
C MET A 315 10.83 -0.79 12.25
N LEU A 316 11.12 -0.75 13.56
CA LEU A 316 12.49 -0.68 14.10
C LEU A 316 13.30 -1.93 13.74
N ALA A 317 12.71 -3.12 13.83
CA ALA A 317 13.38 -4.36 13.44
C ALA A 317 13.73 -4.34 11.94
N ALA A 318 12.80 -3.92 11.07
CA ALA A 318 13.05 -3.78 9.64
C ALA A 318 14.11 -2.71 9.35
N LEU A 319 14.09 -1.59 10.06
CA LEU A 319 15.10 -0.52 9.96
C LEU A 319 16.50 -1.02 10.33
N VAL A 320 16.63 -1.82 11.39
CA VAL A 320 17.89 -2.45 11.78
C VAL A 320 18.38 -3.37 10.68
N VAL A 321 17.53 -4.27 10.17
CA VAL A 321 17.87 -5.19 9.07
C VAL A 321 18.31 -4.41 7.83
N PHE A 322 17.54 -3.40 7.43
CA PHE A 322 17.83 -2.54 6.27
C PHE A 322 19.18 -1.83 6.42
N SER A 323 19.44 -1.30 7.63
CA SER A 323 20.69 -0.59 7.95
C SER A 323 21.91 -1.51 7.99
N LEU A 324 21.74 -2.77 8.44
CA LEU A 324 22.82 -3.77 8.47
C LEU A 324 23.15 -4.29 7.05
N ILE A 325 22.13 -4.52 6.22
CA ILE A 325 22.34 -5.00 4.83
C ILE A 325 22.96 -3.91 3.97
N ARG A 326 22.64 -2.64 4.22
CA ARG A 326 23.12 -1.48 3.43
C ARG A 326 22.89 -1.68 1.94
N PRO A 327 21.63 -1.75 1.47
CA PRO A 327 21.35 -2.02 0.06
C PRO A 327 22.02 -0.98 -0.86
N ARG A 328 22.34 -1.41 -2.08
CA ARG A 328 22.94 -0.54 -3.10
C ARG A 328 21.97 0.56 -3.50
N GLU A 329 22.49 1.73 -3.83
CA GLU A 329 21.75 2.77 -4.53
C GLU A 329 21.48 2.36 -5.98
N ILE A 330 20.56 3.03 -6.65
CA ILE A 330 20.30 2.82 -8.07
C ILE A 330 21.35 3.60 -8.89
N GLU A 331 21.86 3.00 -9.95
CA GLU A 331 22.81 3.64 -10.85
C GLU A 331 22.26 4.98 -11.36
N GLY A 332 23.10 6.02 -11.32
CA GLY A 332 22.77 7.38 -11.77
C GLY A 332 22.01 8.22 -10.72
N GLU A 333 21.61 7.68 -9.58
CA GLU A 333 21.04 8.44 -8.47
C GLU A 333 22.13 8.97 -7.50
N HIS A 334 21.74 9.91 -6.64
CA HIS A 334 22.65 10.44 -5.63
C HIS A 334 23.10 9.32 -4.67
N GLY A 335 24.40 9.27 -4.39
CA GLY A 335 24.99 8.19 -3.57
C GLY A 335 25.51 7.00 -4.38
N ASP A 336 25.29 6.96 -5.70
CA ASP A 336 25.96 6.02 -6.58
C ASP A 336 27.45 6.41 -6.73
N PRO A 337 28.40 5.49 -6.46
CA PRO A 337 29.83 5.76 -6.65
C PRO A 337 30.20 6.14 -8.10
N ALA A 338 29.44 5.70 -9.09
CA ALA A 338 29.64 6.06 -10.49
C ALA A 338 29.23 7.52 -10.78
N SER A 339 28.19 8.04 -10.11
CA SER A 339 27.72 9.41 -10.30
C SER A 339 28.71 10.47 -9.80
N SER A 340 29.55 10.11 -8.83
CA SER A 340 30.59 11.03 -8.29
C SER A 340 31.76 11.22 -9.27
N ARG A 341 31.99 10.25 -10.18
CA ARG A 341 33.05 10.32 -11.20
C ARG A 341 32.67 11.07 -12.47
N ALA A 342 31.38 11.31 -12.68
CA ALA A 342 30.81 11.96 -13.87
C ALA A 342 30.55 13.45 -13.72
N ARG A 343 30.85 14.10 -12.58
CA ARG A 343 30.75 15.54 -12.42
C ARG A 343 32.02 16.18 -12.96
N PRO A 344 32.00 16.87 -14.13
CA PRO A 344 33.11 17.71 -14.54
C PRO A 344 33.27 18.83 -13.51
N GLY A 345 34.52 19.04 -13.05
CA GLY A 345 34.93 20.14 -12.20
C GLY A 345 34.80 21.48 -12.87
#